data_baca8246b00eaeab419785311f7dc8f1
#
_entry.id   baca8246b00eaeab419785311f7dc8f1
#
_cell.length_a   1.000
_cell.length_b   1.000
_cell.length_c   1.000
_cell.angle_alpha   90.00
_cell.angle_beta   90.00
_cell.angle_gamma   90.00
#
_symmetry.space_group_name_H-M   'P 1'
#
loop_
_entity.id
_entity.type
_entity.pdbx_description
1 polymer ?
#
loop_
_entity_poly.entity_id
_entity_poly.type
_entity_poly.pdbx_seq_one_letter_code
_entity_poly.pdbx_strand_id
1 'polypeptide(L)'
;MSTPTSPAAALRLVVGYDGSPPASRALDAAVALLRGRTGHIDLVYVAHLTSTVMMSAGAVAEMEVDFDEVERDLRAAAAEQLRGHDLSWGFDRREGQIADELIEVAKAISLAHPGDTVVIVVGSSSSAMHRMVGSAAVALARHSPVPLVIVP
;
A
#
# COMPACT_ATOMS: atom_id res chain seq x y z
N MET A 1 -42.29 9.58 -3.84
CA MET A 1 -41.03 10.16 -3.28
C MET A 1 -39.93 9.16 -3.51
N SER A 2 -39.02 9.48 -4.41
CA SER A 2 -37.81 8.67 -4.58
C SER A 2 -36.88 9.00 -3.43
N THR A 3 -36.59 8.04 -2.56
CA THR A 3 -35.52 8.14 -1.59
C THR A 3 -34.22 8.37 -2.37
N PRO A 4 -33.40 9.37 -2.03
CA PRO A 4 -32.08 9.50 -2.64
C PRO A 4 -31.30 8.24 -2.30
N THR A 5 -30.99 7.44 -3.31
CA THR A 5 -30.07 6.30 -3.17
C THR A 5 -28.73 6.90 -2.75
N SER A 6 -28.35 6.70 -1.50
CA SER A 6 -27.00 7.04 -1.04
C SER A 6 -26.02 6.37 -2.00
N PRO A 7 -25.01 7.07 -2.50
CA PRO A 7 -24.02 6.44 -3.36
C PRO A 7 -23.47 5.21 -2.64
N ALA A 8 -23.39 4.09 -3.35
CA ALA A 8 -22.87 2.86 -2.78
C ALA A 8 -21.45 3.12 -2.24
N ALA A 9 -21.21 2.68 -1.01
CA ALA A 9 -19.90 2.82 -0.37
C ALA A 9 -18.80 2.23 -1.27
N ALA A 10 -17.78 3.01 -1.57
CA ALA A 10 -16.66 2.55 -2.36
C ALA A 10 -15.70 1.70 -1.51
N LEU A 11 -14.98 0.79 -2.15
CA LEU A 11 -13.92 0.02 -1.53
C LEU A 11 -12.57 0.70 -1.81
N ARG A 12 -11.87 1.09 -0.76
CA ARG A 12 -10.53 1.69 -0.86
C ARG A 12 -9.49 0.73 -0.33
N LEU A 13 -8.52 0.39 -1.15
CA LEU A 13 -7.49 -0.58 -0.84
C LEU A 13 -6.14 0.12 -0.70
N VAL A 14 -5.60 0.13 0.51
CA VAL A 14 -4.24 0.61 0.80
C VAL A 14 -3.30 -0.57 0.66
N VAL A 15 -2.50 -0.57 -0.39
CA VAL A 15 -1.61 -1.69 -0.75
C VAL A 15 -0.17 -1.31 -0.46
N GLY A 16 0.49 -2.02 0.43
CA GLY A 16 1.93 -1.91 0.64
C GLY A 16 2.66 -2.46 -0.59
N TYR A 17 3.46 -1.61 -1.25
CA TYR A 17 4.08 -1.95 -2.53
C TYR A 17 5.54 -1.52 -2.59
N ASP A 18 6.44 -2.48 -2.71
CA ASP A 18 7.89 -2.29 -2.82
C ASP A 18 8.49 -2.95 -4.08
N GLY A 19 7.64 -3.38 -5.02
CA GLY A 19 8.05 -4.07 -6.24
C GLY A 19 8.46 -5.52 -6.05
N SER A 20 8.47 -6.04 -4.83
CA SER A 20 8.79 -7.44 -4.54
C SER A 20 7.70 -8.40 -5.06
N PRO A 21 8.01 -9.69 -5.25
CA PRO A 21 6.99 -10.68 -5.61
C PRO A 21 5.80 -10.74 -4.63
N PRO A 22 5.98 -10.67 -3.30
CA PRO A 22 4.83 -10.58 -2.38
C PRO A 22 3.98 -9.34 -2.59
N ALA A 23 4.59 -8.18 -2.82
CA ALA A 23 3.87 -6.94 -3.09
C ALA A 23 3.10 -6.99 -4.42
N SER A 24 3.67 -7.60 -5.44
CA SER A 24 2.99 -7.83 -6.71
C SER A 24 1.76 -8.73 -6.55
N ARG A 25 1.86 -9.80 -5.75
CA ARG A 25 0.70 -10.64 -5.43
C ARG A 25 -0.37 -9.89 -4.63
N ALA A 26 0.05 -9.01 -3.72
CA ALA A 26 -0.88 -8.16 -2.98
C ALA A 26 -1.66 -7.22 -3.91
N LEU A 27 -0.98 -6.65 -4.91
CA LEU A 27 -1.62 -5.81 -5.93
C LEU A 27 -2.60 -6.62 -6.79
N ASP A 28 -2.25 -7.83 -7.23
CA ASP A 28 -3.17 -8.71 -7.96
C ASP A 28 -4.41 -9.06 -7.14
N ALA A 29 -4.24 -9.33 -5.85
CA ALA A 29 -5.35 -9.56 -4.94
C ALA A 29 -6.23 -8.32 -4.77
N ALA A 30 -5.65 -7.13 -4.69
CA ALA A 30 -6.39 -5.88 -4.62
C ALA A 30 -7.23 -5.65 -5.89
N VAL A 31 -6.66 -5.90 -7.06
CA VAL A 31 -7.39 -5.87 -8.35
C VAL A 31 -8.57 -6.84 -8.34
N ALA A 32 -8.35 -8.06 -7.85
CA ALA A 32 -9.42 -9.07 -7.75
C ALA A 32 -10.54 -8.64 -6.78
N LEU A 33 -10.20 -8.01 -5.66
CA LEU A 33 -11.16 -7.51 -4.67
C LEU A 33 -12.03 -6.37 -5.23
N LEU A 34 -11.51 -5.56 -6.15
CA LEU A 34 -12.25 -4.47 -6.79
C LEU A 34 -13.10 -4.94 -7.98
N ARG A 35 -12.96 -6.17 -8.42
CA ARG A 35 -13.68 -6.65 -9.61
C ARG A 35 -15.20 -6.52 -9.42
N GLY A 36 -15.82 -5.76 -10.32
CA GLY A 36 -17.28 -5.49 -10.25
C GLY A 36 -17.71 -4.54 -9.14
N ARG A 37 -16.78 -3.79 -8.54
CA ARG A 37 -17.05 -2.83 -7.46
C ARG A 37 -16.52 -1.45 -7.82
N THR A 38 -17.15 -0.43 -7.27
CA THR A 38 -16.57 0.92 -7.27
C THR A 38 -15.50 1.01 -6.19
N GLY A 39 -14.33 1.50 -6.56
CA GLY A 39 -13.24 1.63 -5.60
C GLY A 39 -11.99 2.28 -6.13
N HIS A 40 -10.97 2.31 -5.28
CA HIS A 40 -9.68 2.92 -5.56
C HIS A 40 -8.56 2.12 -4.90
N ILE A 41 -7.41 2.04 -5.56
CA ILE A 41 -6.19 1.45 -5.02
C ILE A 41 -5.20 2.57 -4.71
N ASP A 42 -4.82 2.69 -3.44
CA ASP A 42 -3.74 3.55 -2.97
C ASP A 42 -2.49 2.68 -2.75
N LEU A 43 -1.54 2.74 -3.69
CA LEU A 43 -0.26 2.07 -3.55
C LEU A 43 0.66 2.90 -2.67
N VAL A 44 1.21 2.29 -1.64
CA VAL A 44 2.08 2.96 -0.68
C VAL A 44 3.44 2.28 -0.65
N TYR A 45 4.46 3.01 -1.06
CA TYR A 45 5.86 2.63 -0.89
C TYR A 45 6.41 3.29 0.36
N VAL A 46 6.88 2.50 1.31
CA VAL A 46 7.51 3.01 2.52
C VAL A 46 9.03 2.85 2.41
N ALA A 47 9.72 3.97 2.26
CA ALA A 47 11.17 3.99 2.26
C ALA A 47 11.68 3.79 3.69
N HIS A 48 12.50 2.74 3.88
CA HIS A 48 13.18 2.50 5.14
C HIS A 48 14.51 3.25 5.19
N LEU A 49 14.58 4.24 6.06
CA LEU A 49 15.86 4.77 6.52
C LEU A 49 16.41 3.82 7.57
N THR A 50 17.34 2.95 7.20
CA THR A 50 18.08 2.19 8.21
C THR A 50 18.85 3.19 9.07
N SER A 51 18.66 3.13 10.38
CA SER A 51 19.28 4.00 11.39
C SER A 51 20.82 3.94 11.45
N THR A 52 21.44 3.20 10.55
CA THR A 52 22.89 3.03 10.47
C THR A 52 23.59 4.15 9.70
N VAL A 53 22.84 5.09 9.18
CA VAL A 53 23.40 6.14 8.35
C VAL A 53 23.32 7.49 9.10
N MET A 54 24.26 7.68 10.02
CA MET A 54 24.73 9.02 10.40
C MET A 54 25.47 9.59 9.19
N MET A 55 24.73 9.97 8.16
CA MET A 55 25.31 10.41 6.90
C MET A 55 25.62 11.90 6.92
N SER A 56 26.72 12.28 6.29
CA SER A 56 27.01 13.65 5.91
C SER A 56 25.88 14.22 5.05
N ALA A 57 25.66 15.53 5.07
CA ALA A 57 24.60 16.19 4.30
C ALA A 57 24.62 15.83 2.79
N GLY A 58 25.79 15.52 2.22
CA GLY A 58 25.93 15.07 0.83
C GLY A 58 25.36 13.67 0.57
N ALA A 59 25.51 12.77 1.54
CA ALA A 59 25.00 11.40 1.41
C ALA A 59 23.46 11.37 1.57
N VAL A 60 22.87 12.27 2.34
CA VAL A 60 21.41 12.42 2.44
C VAL A 60 20.83 12.89 1.10
N ALA A 61 21.48 13.81 0.40
CA ALA A 61 21.04 14.27 -0.92
C ALA A 61 21.14 13.16 -1.99
N GLU A 62 22.20 12.35 -1.96
CA GLU A 62 22.34 11.19 -2.85
C GLU A 62 21.27 10.12 -2.56
N MET A 63 20.92 9.89 -1.30
CA MET A 63 19.83 8.97 -0.93
C MET A 63 18.46 9.49 -1.40
N GLU A 64 18.19 10.79 -1.32
CA GLU A 64 16.93 11.36 -1.84
C GLU A 64 16.80 11.16 -3.36
N VAL A 65 17.90 11.30 -4.10
CA VAL A 65 17.94 11.02 -5.56
C VAL A 65 17.65 9.54 -5.83
N ASP A 66 18.25 8.64 -5.06
CA ASP A 66 18.02 7.19 -5.18
C ASP A 66 16.56 6.82 -4.87
N PHE A 67 15.94 7.44 -3.86
CA PHE A 67 14.54 7.20 -3.55
C PHE A 67 13.58 7.72 -4.64
N ASP A 68 13.89 8.82 -5.27
CA ASP A 68 13.08 9.35 -6.38
C ASP A 68 13.18 8.44 -7.62
N GLU A 69 14.33 7.87 -7.87
CA GLU A 69 14.52 6.88 -8.94
C GLU A 69 13.75 5.59 -8.62
N VAL A 70 13.90 5.06 -7.43
CA VAL A 70 13.15 3.88 -6.95
C VAL A 70 11.65 4.12 -7.02
N GLU A 71 11.16 5.26 -6.57
CA GLU A 71 9.73 5.62 -6.67
C GLU A 71 9.24 5.60 -8.12
N ARG A 72 10.01 6.20 -9.04
CA ARG A 72 9.68 6.25 -10.46
C ARG A 72 9.58 4.85 -11.06
N ASP A 73 10.55 3.99 -10.76
CA ASP A 73 10.60 2.62 -11.24
C ASP A 73 9.44 1.77 -10.68
N LEU A 74 9.15 1.91 -9.39
CA LEU A 74 8.03 1.23 -8.75
C LEU A 74 6.68 1.67 -9.31
N ARG A 75 6.52 2.97 -9.52
CA ARG A 75 5.31 3.53 -10.14
C ARG A 75 5.12 3.00 -11.56
N ALA A 76 6.20 2.91 -12.35
CA ALA A 76 6.16 2.36 -13.69
C ALA A 76 5.82 0.86 -13.70
N ALA A 77 6.40 0.09 -12.78
CA ALA A 77 6.11 -1.34 -12.62
C ALA A 77 4.64 -1.58 -12.22
N ALA A 78 4.12 -0.78 -11.30
CA ALA A 78 2.72 -0.84 -10.89
C ALA A 78 1.79 -0.47 -12.06
N ALA A 79 2.10 0.58 -12.81
CA ALA A 79 1.33 0.97 -13.99
C ALA A 79 1.28 -0.12 -15.05
N GLU A 80 2.39 -0.84 -15.25
CA GLU A 80 2.46 -1.98 -16.15
C GLU A 80 1.58 -3.15 -15.67
N GLN A 81 1.65 -3.47 -14.37
CA GLN A 81 0.84 -4.53 -13.76
C GLN A 81 -0.66 -4.21 -13.81
N LEU A 82 -1.03 -2.94 -13.69
CA LEU A 82 -2.42 -2.47 -13.74
C LEU A 82 -2.93 -2.21 -15.16
N ARG A 83 -2.08 -2.34 -16.16
CA ARG A 83 -2.46 -2.12 -17.57
C ARG A 83 -3.62 -3.02 -17.98
N GLY A 84 -4.62 -2.47 -18.65
CA GLY A 84 -5.80 -3.19 -19.10
C GLY A 84 -6.88 -3.39 -18.05
N HIS A 85 -6.66 -2.95 -16.81
CA HIS A 85 -7.68 -2.87 -15.79
C HIS A 85 -8.27 -1.46 -15.74
N ASP A 86 -9.58 -1.36 -15.84
CA ASP A 86 -10.31 -0.08 -15.68
C ASP A 86 -10.46 0.23 -14.19
N LEU A 87 -9.39 0.72 -13.58
CA LEU A 87 -9.28 0.97 -12.15
C LEU A 87 -8.76 2.38 -11.88
N SER A 88 -9.30 3.01 -10.84
CA SER A 88 -8.71 4.21 -10.25
C SER A 88 -7.62 3.82 -9.26
N TRP A 89 -6.43 4.38 -9.40
CA TRP A 89 -5.33 4.12 -8.48
C TRP A 89 -4.39 5.33 -8.33
N GLY A 90 -3.68 5.36 -7.22
CA GLY A 90 -2.66 6.34 -6.93
C GLY A 90 -1.42 5.68 -6.32
N PHE A 91 -0.32 6.44 -6.25
CA PHE A 91 0.94 6.00 -5.67
C PHE A 91 1.48 7.08 -4.74
N ASP A 92 1.83 6.69 -3.53
CA ASP A 92 2.37 7.57 -2.49
C ASP A 92 3.67 6.98 -1.92
N ARG A 93 4.69 7.83 -1.76
CA ARG A 93 5.91 7.49 -1.04
C ARG A 93 5.83 8.02 0.37
N ARG A 94 6.12 7.15 1.33
CA ARG A 94 6.21 7.49 2.75
C ARG A 94 7.59 7.12 3.28
N GLU A 95 7.95 7.68 4.42
CA GLU A 95 9.19 7.38 5.11
C GLU A 95 8.87 6.98 6.55
N GLY A 96 9.45 5.88 7.02
CA GLY A 96 9.22 5.41 8.38
C GLY A 96 9.09 3.89 8.51
N GLN A 97 8.29 3.47 9.48
CA GLN A 97 7.98 2.06 9.69
C GLN A 97 6.78 1.64 8.84
N ILE A 98 6.90 0.52 8.13
CA ILE A 98 5.91 0.08 7.15
C ILE A 98 4.51 0.00 7.75
N ALA A 99 4.35 -0.66 8.89
CA ALA A 99 3.05 -0.82 9.52
C ALA A 99 2.44 0.52 9.95
N ASP A 100 3.24 1.38 10.55
CA ASP A 100 2.78 2.67 11.06
C ASP A 100 2.33 3.58 9.91
N GLU A 101 3.11 3.64 8.84
CA GLU A 101 2.79 4.47 7.67
C GLU A 101 1.53 3.97 6.93
N LEU A 102 1.37 2.65 6.77
CA LEU A 102 0.16 2.09 6.17
C LEU A 102 -1.08 2.37 7.01
N ILE A 103 -0.96 2.31 8.34
CA ILE A 103 -2.04 2.67 9.27
C ILE A 103 -2.40 4.15 9.16
N GLU A 104 -1.41 5.03 9.11
CA GLU A 104 -1.65 6.48 8.99
C GLU A 104 -2.33 6.83 7.65
N VAL A 105 -1.91 6.22 6.54
CA VAL A 105 -2.57 6.38 5.25
C VAL A 105 -4.02 5.89 5.32
N ALA A 106 -4.27 4.72 5.88
CA ALA A 106 -5.62 4.17 6.02
C ALA A 106 -6.53 5.04 6.88
N LYS A 107 -6.01 5.60 7.98
CA LYS A 107 -6.74 6.57 8.82
C LYS A 107 -7.09 7.83 8.05
N ALA A 108 -6.12 8.41 7.33
CA ALA A 108 -6.33 9.63 6.55
C ALA A 108 -7.41 9.43 5.48
N ILE A 109 -7.38 8.28 4.78
CA ILE A 109 -8.39 7.93 3.78
C ILE A 109 -9.77 7.74 4.43
N SER A 110 -9.84 7.06 5.57
CA SER A 110 -11.10 6.87 6.31
C SER A 110 -11.73 8.18 6.74
N LEU A 111 -10.92 9.16 7.14
CA LEU A 111 -11.39 10.50 7.51
C LEU A 111 -11.84 11.31 6.29
N ALA A 112 -11.13 11.20 5.17
CA ALA A 112 -11.46 11.92 3.94
C ALA A 112 -12.69 11.35 3.23
N HIS A 113 -12.98 10.06 3.43
CA HIS A 113 -14.07 9.34 2.77
C HIS A 113 -14.93 8.57 3.79
N PRO A 114 -15.72 9.29 4.64
CA PRO A 114 -16.46 8.70 5.77
C PRO A 114 -17.59 7.84 5.25
N GLY A 115 -17.76 7.14 4.48
CA GLY A 115 -18.77 6.20 3.96
C GLY A 115 -18.17 5.04 3.22
N ASP A 116 -16.88 5.16 2.89
CA ASP A 116 -16.16 4.13 2.17
C ASP A 116 -15.60 3.07 3.12
N THR A 117 -15.41 1.86 2.60
CA THR A 117 -14.71 0.80 3.33
C THR A 117 -13.24 0.85 2.98
N VAL A 118 -12.38 1.04 3.97
CA VAL A 118 -10.93 1.04 3.80
C VAL A 118 -10.36 -0.30 4.27
N VAL A 119 -9.48 -0.90 3.46
CA VAL A 119 -8.82 -2.18 3.76
C VAL A 119 -7.33 -2.05 3.45
N ILE A 120 -6.47 -2.54 4.33
CA ILE A 120 -5.04 -2.66 4.05
C ILE A 120 -4.77 -4.03 3.43
N VAL A 121 -3.98 -4.07 2.36
CA VAL A 121 -3.57 -5.30 1.66
C VAL A 121 -2.05 -5.36 1.60
N VAL A 122 -1.48 -6.43 2.09
CA VAL A 122 -0.02 -6.67 2.07
C VAL A 122 0.29 -8.10 1.66
N GLY A 123 1.44 -8.30 1.02
CA GLY A 123 1.97 -9.63 0.75
C GLY A 123 2.64 -10.21 1.99
N SER A 124 2.60 -11.51 2.12
CA SER A 124 3.43 -12.21 3.09
C SER A 124 4.87 -12.29 2.55
N SER A 125 5.84 -11.80 3.29
CA SER A 125 7.25 -12.01 2.95
C SER A 125 7.59 -13.50 3.13
N SER A 126 7.66 -14.22 2.03
CA SER A 126 8.20 -15.57 2.03
C SER A 126 9.73 -15.52 1.86
N SER A 127 10.46 -15.35 2.92
CA SER A 127 11.79 -15.89 2.98
C SER A 127 11.65 -17.42 2.92
N ALA A 128 12.26 -18.07 1.92
CA ALA A 128 12.00 -19.46 1.54
C ALA A 128 12.28 -20.51 2.63
N MET A 129 12.68 -20.13 3.82
CA MET A 129 13.10 -21.00 4.90
C MET A 129 12.11 -21.08 6.08
N HIS A 130 11.18 -20.15 6.21
CA HIS A 130 10.17 -20.19 7.27
C HIS A 130 8.91 -19.49 6.74
N ARG A 131 7.76 -20.12 6.89
CA ARG A 131 6.42 -19.54 6.69
C ARG A 131 6.15 -18.46 7.75
N MET A 132 7.03 -17.48 7.86
CA MET A 132 6.86 -16.37 8.78
C MET A 132 6.14 -15.24 8.07
N VAL A 133 4.98 -14.92 8.58
CA VAL A 133 4.33 -13.64 8.31
C VAL A 133 5.34 -12.56 8.68
N GLY A 134 5.69 -11.68 7.74
CA GLY A 134 6.69 -10.63 7.96
C GLY A 134 6.34 -9.74 9.16
N SER A 135 7.35 -9.13 9.78
CA SER A 135 7.19 -8.28 10.96
C SER A 135 6.15 -7.17 10.76
N ALA A 136 6.09 -6.59 9.57
CA ALA A 136 5.11 -5.58 9.21
C ALA A 136 3.67 -6.12 9.23
N ALA A 137 3.44 -7.32 8.68
CA ALA A 137 2.11 -7.95 8.68
C ALA A 137 1.67 -8.32 10.11
N VAL A 138 2.59 -8.76 10.97
CA VAL A 138 2.30 -9.01 12.40
C VAL A 138 1.93 -7.71 13.12
N ALA A 139 2.67 -6.64 12.90
CA ALA A 139 2.37 -5.34 13.49
C ALA A 139 1.02 -4.79 13.01
N LEU A 140 0.73 -4.91 11.71
CA LEU A 140 -0.56 -4.55 11.13
C LEU A 140 -1.70 -5.36 11.75
N ALA A 141 -1.54 -6.68 11.88
CA ALA A 141 -2.56 -7.55 12.48
C ALA A 141 -2.90 -7.17 13.93
N ARG A 142 -1.93 -6.60 14.66
CA ARG A 142 -2.11 -6.18 16.06
C ARG A 142 -2.69 -4.77 16.19
N HIS A 143 -2.39 -3.87 15.26
CA HIS A 143 -2.61 -2.44 15.45
C HIS A 143 -3.48 -1.78 14.38
N SER A 144 -3.84 -2.49 13.31
CA SER A 144 -4.65 -1.90 12.24
C SER A 144 -6.05 -1.53 12.74
N PRO A 145 -6.49 -0.27 12.52
CA PRO A 145 -7.84 0.17 12.82
C PRO A 145 -8.86 -0.23 11.74
N VAL A 146 -8.40 -0.79 10.64
CA VAL A 146 -9.23 -1.23 9.50
C VAL A 146 -8.96 -2.70 9.18
N PRO A 147 -9.84 -3.37 8.44
CA PRO A 147 -9.60 -4.74 7.98
C PRO A 147 -8.27 -4.89 7.26
N LEU A 148 -7.62 -6.03 7.44
CA LEU A 148 -6.33 -6.37 6.88
C LEU A 148 -6.43 -7.65 6.05
N VAL A 149 -5.89 -7.62 4.84
CA VAL A 149 -5.72 -8.79 3.98
C VAL A 149 -4.22 -9.07 3.84
N ILE A 150 -3.81 -10.26 4.22
CA ILE A 150 -2.44 -10.75 4.04
C ILE A 150 -2.48 -11.80 2.93
N VAL A 151 -1.77 -11.52 1.84
CA VAL A 151 -1.73 -12.37 0.65
C VAL A 151 -0.52 -13.30 0.73
N PRO A 152 -0.71 -14.62 0.70
CA PRO A 152 0.38 -15.59 0.77
C PRO A 152 1.31 -15.59 -0.45
#